data_02d6694132a7d8be6140cd9feedf60ab
#
_entry.id   02d6694132a7d8be6140cd9feedf60ab
#
_cell.length_a   1.000
_cell.length_b   1.000
_cell.length_c   1.000
_cell.angle_alpha   90.00
_cell.angle_beta   90.00
_cell.angle_gamma   90.00
#
_symmetry.space_group_name_H-M   'P 1'
#
loop_
_entity.id
_entity.type
_entity.pdbx_description
1 polymer ?
#
loop_
_entity_poly.entity_id
_entity_poly.type
_entity_poly.pdbx_seq_one_letter_code
_entity_poly.pdbx_strand_id
1 'polypeptide(L)'
;MKMRLLMLSALLSTLLGTARAGEGEKVSYDAPAVSGVNQDGATVNFADVYKKGPTVVFFYPKADTPGCTKQACSLRDAFADLSKDGVQVLGVSFDKPDAQKAFKDKFTLPYDLIADPEGKIVEAFKVEKMARGLLSLAKRSCFLIKDGKVVWQDYAASTDKQAEDIKRVLAQTK
;
A
#
# COMPACT_ATOMS: atom_id res chain seq x y z
N MET A 1 -3.82 -66.29 9.76
CA MET A 1 -4.68 -65.10 9.77
C MET A 1 -3.75 -63.91 9.70
N LYS A 2 -3.56 -63.29 8.46
CA LYS A 2 -2.58 -62.25 8.20
C LYS A 2 -3.31 -60.89 8.16
N MET A 3 -3.05 -60.07 9.18
CA MET A 3 -3.60 -58.72 9.31
C MET A 3 -2.72 -57.75 8.51
N ARG A 4 -3.28 -57.20 7.39
CA ARG A 4 -2.63 -56.18 6.56
C ARG A 4 -2.87 -54.81 7.19
N LEU A 5 -1.78 -54.21 7.66
CA LEU A 5 -1.76 -52.82 8.13
C LEU A 5 -1.65 -51.90 6.92
N LEU A 6 -2.73 -51.17 6.60
CA LEU A 6 -2.76 -50.12 5.56
C LEU A 6 -2.24 -48.84 6.19
N MET A 7 -1.02 -48.46 5.83
CA MET A 7 -0.48 -47.11 6.09
C MET A 7 -1.09 -46.12 5.13
N LEU A 8 -1.97 -45.27 5.64
CA LEU A 8 -2.51 -44.09 4.92
C LEU A 8 -1.53 -42.94 5.10
N SER A 9 -0.63 -42.72 4.15
CA SER A 9 0.25 -41.55 4.12
C SER A 9 -0.54 -40.35 3.57
N ALA A 10 -0.98 -39.49 4.47
CA ALA A 10 -1.53 -38.17 4.10
C ALA A 10 -0.37 -37.27 3.61
N LEU A 11 -0.27 -37.08 2.29
CA LEU A 11 0.55 -36.02 1.71
C LEU A 11 -0.10 -34.65 2.01
N LEU A 12 0.43 -33.97 3.02
CA LEU A 12 0.12 -32.59 3.30
C LEU A 12 0.87 -31.70 2.29
N SER A 13 0.26 -31.43 1.15
CA SER A 13 0.78 -30.49 0.15
C SER A 13 0.64 -29.06 0.70
N THR A 14 1.69 -28.53 1.32
CA THR A 14 1.81 -27.11 1.59
C THR A 14 2.05 -26.38 0.28
N LEU A 15 0.98 -25.85 -0.33
CA LEU A 15 1.08 -24.85 -1.39
C LEU A 15 1.69 -23.58 -0.78
N LEU A 16 3.02 -23.42 -0.89
CA LEU A 16 3.65 -22.12 -0.77
C LEU A 16 3.26 -21.33 -2.04
N GLY A 17 2.16 -20.59 -1.95
CA GLY A 17 1.81 -19.63 -2.98
C GLY A 17 2.87 -18.53 -3.00
N THR A 18 3.65 -18.46 -4.08
CA THR A 18 4.50 -17.29 -4.35
C THR A 18 3.58 -16.12 -4.66
N ALA A 19 3.43 -15.19 -3.72
CA ALA A 19 2.66 -13.98 -3.93
C ALA A 19 3.22 -13.21 -5.15
N ARG A 20 2.39 -13.02 -6.16
CA ARG A 20 2.73 -12.20 -7.33
C ARG A 20 2.49 -10.73 -7.00
N ALA A 21 3.33 -9.84 -7.55
CA ALA A 21 3.15 -8.41 -7.43
C ALA A 21 1.76 -7.99 -7.93
N GLY A 22 1.02 -7.19 -7.13
CA GLY A 22 -0.32 -6.72 -7.45
C GLY A 22 -1.45 -7.69 -7.16
N GLU A 23 -1.20 -8.94 -6.79
CA GLU A 23 -2.26 -9.88 -6.41
C GLU A 23 -2.81 -9.55 -5.02
N GLY A 24 -1.91 -9.27 -4.04
CA GLY A 24 -2.27 -8.98 -2.66
C GLY A 24 -3.21 -10.03 -2.04
N GLU A 25 -3.76 -9.70 -0.91
CA GLU A 25 -4.71 -10.59 -0.22
C GLU A 25 -5.88 -9.81 0.38
N LYS A 26 -7.05 -10.42 0.43
CA LYS A 26 -8.20 -9.91 1.17
C LYS A 26 -8.00 -10.16 2.65
N VAL A 27 -8.22 -9.11 3.44
CA VAL A 27 -8.07 -9.13 4.90
C VAL A 27 -9.22 -8.35 5.54
N SER A 28 -9.32 -8.40 6.86
CA SER A 28 -10.26 -7.55 7.60
C SER A 28 -9.72 -7.29 9.00
N TYR A 29 -9.12 -6.13 9.19
CA TYR A 29 -8.67 -5.65 10.50
C TYR A 29 -8.75 -4.12 10.54
N ASP A 30 -8.74 -3.54 11.75
CA ASP A 30 -8.86 -2.10 11.92
C ASP A 30 -7.65 -1.39 11.29
N ALA A 31 -7.93 -0.38 10.46
CA ALA A 31 -6.87 0.42 9.83
C ALA A 31 -6.13 1.25 10.88
N PRO A 32 -4.79 1.37 10.77
CA PRO A 32 -4.01 2.16 11.70
C PRO A 32 -4.48 3.63 11.76
N ALA A 33 -4.89 4.10 12.95
CA ALA A 33 -5.29 5.48 13.20
C ALA A 33 -4.04 6.32 13.53
N VAL A 34 -3.25 6.62 12.52
CA VAL A 34 -2.00 7.39 12.61
C VAL A 34 -2.15 8.78 12.04
N SER A 35 -1.20 9.66 12.34
CA SER A 35 -1.07 10.98 11.71
C SER A 35 0.32 11.15 11.13
N GLY A 36 0.41 11.90 10.06
CA GLY A 36 1.67 12.27 9.42
C GLY A 36 1.63 13.71 8.91
N VAL A 37 2.75 14.18 8.42
CA VAL A 37 2.88 15.51 7.82
C VAL A 37 2.93 15.36 6.31
N ASN A 38 2.08 16.08 5.59
CA ASN A 38 2.09 16.04 4.13
C ASN A 38 3.23 16.91 3.54
N GLN A 39 3.32 16.95 2.24
CA GLN A 39 4.31 17.71 1.48
C GLN A 39 4.28 19.22 1.72
N ASP A 40 3.18 19.77 2.21
CA ASP A 40 3.00 21.19 2.49
C ASP A 40 3.16 21.53 3.98
N GLY A 41 3.60 20.56 4.79
CA GLY A 41 3.79 20.72 6.23
C GLY A 41 2.51 20.59 7.06
N ALA A 42 1.37 20.29 6.45
CA ALA A 42 0.11 20.13 7.15
C ALA A 42 -0.02 18.72 7.76
N THR A 43 -0.59 18.66 8.97
CA THR A 43 -0.89 17.39 9.63
C THR A 43 -2.09 16.72 8.97
N VAL A 44 -1.93 15.47 8.56
CA VAL A 44 -2.98 14.60 8.01
C VAL A 44 -3.28 13.49 9.01
N ASN A 45 -4.51 13.45 9.50
CA ASN A 45 -5.00 12.37 10.34
C ASN A 45 -5.66 11.31 9.44
N PHE A 46 -5.13 10.12 9.43
CA PHE A 46 -5.60 9.04 8.55
C PHE A 46 -7.03 8.61 8.87
N ALA A 47 -7.41 8.59 10.16
CA ALA A 47 -8.77 8.26 10.55
C ALA A 47 -9.80 9.25 9.97
N ASP A 48 -9.44 10.53 9.81
CA ASP A 48 -10.32 11.53 9.19
C ASP A 48 -10.38 11.38 7.67
N VAL A 49 -9.30 10.89 7.06
CA VAL A 49 -9.30 10.56 5.61
C VAL A 49 -10.19 9.35 5.36
N TYR A 50 -10.14 8.31 6.20
CA TYR A 50 -10.98 7.11 6.07
C TYR A 50 -12.48 7.39 6.14
N LYS A 51 -12.89 8.44 6.86
CA LYS A 51 -14.31 8.88 6.94
C LYS A 51 -14.80 9.50 5.62
N LYS A 52 -13.91 9.95 4.74
CA LYS A 52 -14.28 10.57 3.46
C LYS A 52 -14.61 9.55 2.37
N GLY A 53 -14.19 8.30 2.53
CA GLY A 53 -14.44 7.22 1.58
C GLY A 53 -13.35 6.15 1.57
N PRO A 54 -13.46 5.19 0.66
CA PRO A 54 -12.42 4.19 0.48
C PRO A 54 -11.06 4.87 0.30
N THR A 55 -10.03 4.38 0.98
CA THR A 55 -8.72 5.03 0.99
C THR A 55 -7.64 4.05 0.55
N VAL A 56 -6.87 4.46 -0.44
CA VAL A 56 -5.64 3.78 -0.86
C VAL A 56 -4.47 4.39 -0.12
N VAL A 57 -3.74 3.58 0.64
CA VAL A 57 -2.46 3.98 1.24
C VAL A 57 -1.36 3.16 0.56
N PHE A 58 -0.48 3.82 -0.19
CA PHE A 58 0.64 3.14 -0.83
C PHE A 58 1.97 3.60 -0.26
N PHE A 59 2.87 2.64 -0.05
CA PHE A 59 4.21 2.86 0.42
C PHE A 59 5.21 2.69 -0.72
N TYR A 60 6.21 3.55 -0.75
CA TYR A 60 7.26 3.50 -1.76
C TYR A 60 8.64 3.79 -1.16
N PRO A 61 9.71 3.19 -1.71
CA PRO A 61 11.05 3.31 -1.14
C PRO A 61 11.59 4.73 -1.08
N LYS A 62 11.46 5.50 -2.17
CA LYS A 62 12.04 6.84 -2.25
C LYS A 62 11.41 7.67 -3.37
N ALA A 63 11.10 8.93 -3.05
CA ALA A 63 10.60 9.92 -4.01
C ALA A 63 11.54 10.08 -5.21
N ASP A 64 10.95 10.36 -6.39
CA ASP A 64 11.64 10.64 -7.66
C ASP A 64 12.60 9.53 -8.14
N THR A 65 12.37 8.27 -7.76
CA THR A 65 13.06 7.12 -8.35
C THR A 65 12.19 6.44 -9.42
N PRO A 66 12.78 5.78 -10.45
CA PRO A 66 12.02 5.30 -11.61
C PRO A 66 10.81 4.43 -11.25
N GLY A 67 10.95 3.44 -10.36
CA GLY A 67 9.86 2.56 -9.95
C GLY A 67 8.79 3.26 -9.10
N CYS A 68 9.19 4.19 -8.22
CA CYS A 68 8.25 4.95 -7.39
C CYS A 68 7.48 5.98 -8.23
N THR A 69 8.14 6.58 -9.22
CA THR A 69 7.49 7.45 -10.20
C THR A 69 6.45 6.71 -11.02
N LYS A 70 6.76 5.50 -11.52
CA LYS A 70 5.79 4.67 -12.24
C LYS A 70 4.56 4.36 -11.37
N GLN A 71 4.75 3.96 -10.12
CA GLN A 71 3.67 3.68 -9.19
C GLN A 71 2.79 4.91 -8.94
N ALA A 72 3.41 6.05 -8.61
CA ALA A 72 2.69 7.30 -8.37
C ALA A 72 1.95 7.78 -9.63
N CYS A 73 2.58 7.78 -10.80
CA CYS A 73 1.95 8.18 -12.05
C CYS A 73 0.80 7.25 -12.46
N SER A 74 0.89 5.94 -12.22
CA SER A 74 -0.24 5.01 -12.44
C SER A 74 -1.49 5.43 -11.66
N LEU A 75 -1.33 5.78 -10.37
CA LEU A 75 -2.44 6.27 -9.54
C LEU A 75 -2.89 7.67 -9.96
N ARG A 76 -1.96 8.58 -10.34
CA ARG A 76 -2.31 9.91 -10.87
C ARG A 76 -3.20 9.81 -12.10
N ASP A 77 -2.81 8.99 -13.06
CA ASP A 77 -3.52 8.87 -14.34
C ASP A 77 -4.93 8.29 -14.19
N ALA A 78 -5.15 7.49 -13.14
CA ALA A 78 -6.45 6.94 -12.80
C ALA A 78 -7.22 7.77 -11.74
N PHE A 79 -6.63 8.84 -11.21
CA PHE A 79 -7.17 9.57 -10.06
C PHE A 79 -8.56 10.17 -10.31
N ALA A 80 -8.80 10.69 -11.50
CA ALA A 80 -10.10 11.25 -11.85
C ALA A 80 -11.23 10.20 -11.76
N ASP A 81 -10.97 8.96 -12.17
CA ASP A 81 -11.94 7.86 -12.05
C ASP A 81 -12.08 7.40 -10.60
N LEU A 82 -10.97 7.21 -9.90
CA LEU A 82 -10.98 6.82 -8.48
C LEU A 82 -11.72 7.84 -7.61
N SER A 83 -11.55 9.13 -7.88
CA SER A 83 -12.22 10.22 -7.14
C SER A 83 -13.73 10.24 -7.38
N LYS A 84 -14.22 9.84 -8.56
CA LYS A 84 -15.67 9.70 -8.82
C LYS A 84 -16.31 8.64 -7.90
N ASP A 85 -15.54 7.60 -7.57
CA ASP A 85 -15.96 6.56 -6.62
C ASP A 85 -15.67 6.95 -5.15
N GLY A 86 -15.29 8.20 -4.89
CA GLY A 86 -14.97 8.73 -3.54
C GLY A 86 -13.64 8.25 -2.98
N VAL A 87 -12.80 7.62 -3.79
CA VAL A 87 -11.52 7.03 -3.31
C VAL A 87 -10.52 8.13 -2.98
N GLN A 88 -9.97 8.07 -1.78
CA GLN A 88 -8.85 8.88 -1.31
C GLN A 88 -7.54 8.15 -1.58
N VAL A 89 -6.46 8.91 -1.84
CA VAL A 89 -5.12 8.33 -2.09
C VAL A 89 -4.09 9.03 -1.22
N LEU A 90 -3.28 8.27 -0.49
CA LEU A 90 -2.15 8.75 0.31
C LEU A 90 -0.89 7.97 -0.07
N GLY A 91 0.18 8.67 -0.43
CA GLY A 91 1.50 8.06 -0.63
C GLY A 91 2.38 8.28 0.59
N VAL A 92 3.13 7.27 1.03
CA VAL A 92 3.98 7.33 2.23
C VAL A 92 5.39 6.87 1.93
N SER A 93 6.39 7.63 2.37
CA SER A 93 7.79 7.21 2.37
C SER A 93 8.59 7.85 3.50
N PHE A 94 9.84 7.43 3.68
CA PHE A 94 10.77 8.04 4.65
C PHE A 94 11.28 9.43 4.22
N ASP A 95 10.92 9.89 3.03
CA ASP A 95 11.34 11.20 2.54
C ASP A 95 10.75 12.34 3.40
N LYS A 96 11.51 13.44 3.49
CA LYS A 96 11.07 14.66 4.20
C LYS A 96 10.00 15.41 3.37
N PRO A 97 9.24 16.32 4.00
CA PRO A 97 8.20 17.09 3.30
C PRO A 97 8.70 17.80 2.03
N ASP A 98 9.89 18.41 2.06
CA ASP A 98 10.45 19.11 0.89
C ASP A 98 10.67 18.18 -0.32
N ALA A 99 11.18 16.97 -0.07
CA ALA A 99 11.37 15.97 -1.13
C ALA A 99 10.03 15.43 -1.64
N GLN A 100 9.05 15.26 -0.76
CA GLN A 100 7.68 14.90 -1.13
C GLN A 100 7.04 16.00 -2.00
N LYS A 101 7.24 17.27 -1.62
CA LYS A 101 6.74 18.41 -2.39
C LYS A 101 7.37 18.47 -3.78
N ALA A 102 8.67 18.38 -3.87
CA ALA A 102 9.38 18.37 -5.16
C ALA A 102 8.88 17.22 -6.07
N PHE A 103 8.66 16.02 -5.49
CA PHE A 103 8.13 14.88 -6.22
C PHE A 103 6.69 15.10 -6.70
N LYS A 104 5.82 15.61 -5.82
CA LYS A 104 4.43 15.94 -6.15
C LYS A 104 4.35 16.96 -7.27
N ASP A 105 5.09 18.06 -7.16
CA ASP A 105 5.08 19.15 -8.11
C ASP A 105 5.63 18.70 -9.48
N LYS A 106 6.75 17.97 -9.48
CA LYS A 106 7.40 17.49 -10.72
C LYS A 106 6.50 16.59 -11.55
N PHE A 107 5.69 15.74 -10.91
CA PHE A 107 4.82 14.79 -11.61
C PHE A 107 3.33 15.15 -11.52
N THR A 108 3.01 16.32 -10.99
CA THR A 108 1.64 16.83 -10.86
C THR A 108 0.71 15.82 -10.19
N LEU A 109 1.16 15.27 -9.04
CA LEU A 109 0.39 14.26 -8.30
C LEU A 109 -0.80 14.93 -7.59
N PRO A 110 -2.06 14.49 -7.83
CA PRO A 110 -3.26 15.18 -7.33
C PRO A 110 -3.63 14.85 -5.89
N TYR A 111 -2.87 14.01 -5.21
CA TYR A 111 -3.12 13.51 -3.86
C TYR A 111 -1.94 13.83 -2.92
N ASP A 112 -2.14 13.62 -1.62
CA ASP A 112 -1.14 13.93 -0.62
C ASP A 112 -0.05 12.85 -0.52
N LEU A 113 1.18 13.33 -0.35
CA LEU A 113 2.35 12.54 -0.03
C LEU A 113 2.75 12.80 1.42
N ILE A 114 2.81 11.76 2.21
CA ILE A 114 3.05 11.84 3.65
C ILE A 114 4.51 11.50 3.95
N ALA A 115 5.16 12.42 4.64
CA ALA A 115 6.51 12.25 5.13
C ALA A 115 6.49 11.41 6.42
N ASP A 116 7.25 10.33 6.44
CA ASP A 116 7.42 9.45 7.60
C ASP A 116 8.91 9.19 7.92
N PRO A 117 9.73 10.24 8.16
CA PRO A 117 11.17 10.10 8.33
C PRO A 117 11.55 9.24 9.54
N GLU A 118 10.68 9.11 10.53
CA GLU A 118 10.88 8.27 11.71
C GLU A 118 10.35 6.83 11.51
N GLY A 119 9.57 6.57 10.45
CA GLY A 119 9.02 5.26 10.13
C GLY A 119 7.88 4.79 11.02
N LYS A 120 7.18 5.71 11.69
CA LYS A 120 6.04 5.41 12.57
C LYS A 120 4.84 4.89 11.81
N ILE A 121 4.56 5.47 10.64
CA ILE A 121 3.44 5.04 9.78
C ILE A 121 3.79 3.71 9.12
N VAL A 122 5.02 3.57 8.61
CA VAL A 122 5.55 2.31 8.06
C VAL A 122 5.40 1.17 9.06
N GLU A 123 5.74 1.42 10.34
CA GLU A 123 5.63 0.42 11.42
C GLU A 123 4.17 0.09 11.75
N ALA A 124 3.30 1.09 11.85
CA ALA A 124 1.88 0.90 12.15
C ALA A 124 1.18 0.02 11.08
N PHE A 125 1.55 0.16 9.81
CA PHE A 125 1.07 -0.68 8.71
C PHE A 125 1.86 -1.98 8.56
N LYS A 126 2.84 -2.26 9.44
CA LYS A 126 3.70 -3.46 9.40
C LYS A 126 4.44 -3.62 8.06
N VAL A 127 4.73 -2.51 7.39
CA VAL A 127 5.50 -2.51 6.15
C VAL A 127 6.96 -2.81 6.46
N GLU A 128 7.54 -3.77 5.75
CA GLU A 128 8.96 -4.12 5.91
C GLU A 128 9.87 -2.93 5.56
N LYS A 129 10.90 -2.76 6.36
CA LYS A 129 11.97 -1.78 6.12
C LYS A 129 13.12 -2.47 5.36
N MET A 130 13.58 -1.85 4.30
CA MET A 130 14.74 -2.29 3.52
C MET A 130 15.93 -1.40 3.84
N ALA A 131 17.09 -2.00 4.12
CA ALA A 131 18.34 -1.26 4.25
C ALA A 131 19.00 -1.06 2.88
N ARG A 132 19.38 0.18 2.57
CA ARG A 132 20.21 0.52 1.41
C ARG A 132 21.38 1.39 1.86
N GLY A 133 22.46 0.75 2.23
CA GLY A 133 23.57 1.41 2.94
C GLY A 133 23.10 1.90 4.32
N LEU A 134 23.25 3.21 4.58
CA LEU A 134 22.80 3.84 5.83
C LEU A 134 21.34 4.29 5.80
N LEU A 135 20.62 4.08 4.69
CA LEU A 135 19.24 4.52 4.53
C LEU A 135 18.26 3.38 4.84
N SER A 136 17.23 3.70 5.62
CA SER A 136 16.03 2.87 5.75
C SER A 136 15.02 3.29 4.69
N LEU A 137 14.45 2.32 3.96
CA LEU A 137 13.46 2.53 2.92
C LEU A 137 12.24 1.67 3.20
N ALA A 138 11.03 2.18 2.92
CA ALA A 138 9.83 1.36 2.97
C ALA A 138 9.81 0.38 1.79
N LYS A 139 9.49 -0.88 2.06
CA LYS A 139 9.17 -1.84 0.99
C LYS A 139 7.89 -1.39 0.30
N ARG A 140 7.87 -1.51 -1.04
CA ARG A 140 6.71 -1.15 -1.83
C ARG A 140 5.51 -2.00 -1.42
N SER A 141 4.47 -1.34 -0.91
CA SER A 141 3.26 -1.98 -0.40
C SER A 141 2.04 -1.11 -0.73
N CYS A 142 0.87 -1.71 -0.74
CA CYS A 142 -0.37 -1.00 -0.97
C CYS A 142 -1.51 -1.59 -0.13
N PHE A 143 -2.36 -0.73 0.39
CA PHE A 143 -3.49 -1.08 1.24
C PHE A 143 -4.74 -0.40 0.73
N LEU A 144 -5.86 -1.12 0.73
CA LEU A 144 -7.19 -0.54 0.55
C LEU A 144 -7.93 -0.57 1.87
N ILE A 145 -8.33 0.60 2.32
CA ILE A 145 -9.10 0.82 3.54
C ILE A 145 -10.55 1.16 3.15
N LYS A 146 -11.52 0.54 3.80
CA LYS A 146 -12.94 0.82 3.65
C LYS A 146 -13.62 0.75 5.02
N ASP A 147 -14.40 1.76 5.34
CA ASP A 147 -15.13 1.86 6.62
C ASP A 147 -14.21 1.69 7.84
N GLY A 148 -12.99 2.27 7.78
CA GLY A 148 -11.99 2.20 8.84
C GLY A 148 -11.29 0.84 8.99
N LYS A 149 -11.50 -0.09 8.07
CA LYS A 149 -10.84 -1.41 8.04
C LYS A 149 -9.96 -1.56 6.82
N VAL A 150 -8.79 -2.17 6.99
CA VAL A 150 -8.01 -2.69 5.86
C VAL A 150 -8.76 -3.90 5.31
N VAL A 151 -9.20 -3.81 4.05
CA VAL A 151 -9.94 -4.88 3.37
C VAL A 151 -9.09 -5.64 2.34
N TRP A 152 -7.97 -5.04 1.96
CA TRP A 152 -6.98 -5.66 1.07
C TRP A 152 -5.59 -5.09 1.34
N GLN A 153 -4.58 -5.93 1.23
CA GLN A 153 -3.18 -5.54 1.39
C GLN A 153 -2.29 -6.26 0.36
N ASP A 154 -1.24 -5.57 -0.08
CA ASP A 154 -0.21 -6.14 -0.95
C ASP A 154 1.17 -5.63 -0.50
N TYR A 155 2.01 -6.54 0.00
CA TYR A 155 3.39 -6.26 0.42
C TYR A 155 4.41 -6.40 -0.73
N ALA A 156 3.93 -6.66 -1.94
CA ALA A 156 4.72 -6.73 -3.17
C ALA A 156 4.05 -5.91 -4.29
N ALA A 157 3.57 -4.71 -3.94
CA ALA A 157 2.75 -3.88 -4.82
C ALA A 157 3.43 -3.60 -6.17
N SER A 158 2.63 -3.62 -7.22
CA SER A 158 3.09 -3.34 -8.58
C SER A 158 3.52 -1.88 -8.75
N THR A 159 4.25 -1.57 -9.81
CA THR A 159 4.66 -0.19 -10.13
C THR A 159 3.72 0.46 -11.13
N ASP A 160 3.70 -0.04 -12.34
CA ASP A 160 2.97 0.51 -13.48
C ASP A 160 1.49 0.07 -13.55
N LYS A 161 1.12 -0.99 -12.83
CA LYS A 161 -0.25 -1.52 -12.78
C LYS A 161 -1.00 -1.21 -11.48
N GLN A 162 -0.44 -0.34 -10.64
CA GLN A 162 -1.01 -0.08 -9.31
C GLN A 162 -2.49 0.35 -9.37
N ALA A 163 -2.84 1.21 -10.32
CA ALA A 163 -4.22 1.67 -10.49
C ALA A 163 -5.16 0.55 -10.96
N GLU A 164 -4.70 -0.34 -11.83
CA GLU A 164 -5.48 -1.50 -12.29
C GLU A 164 -5.75 -2.47 -11.14
N ASP A 165 -4.73 -2.73 -10.30
CA ASP A 165 -4.86 -3.58 -9.12
C ASP A 165 -5.91 -3.01 -8.17
N ILE A 166 -5.87 -1.70 -7.88
CA ILE A 166 -6.84 -1.03 -7.03
C ILE A 166 -8.24 -1.07 -7.62
N LYS A 167 -8.42 -0.75 -8.91
CA LYS A 167 -9.73 -0.82 -9.58
C LYS A 167 -10.32 -2.23 -9.52
N ARG A 168 -9.50 -3.26 -9.74
CA ARG A 168 -9.89 -4.67 -9.63
C ARG A 168 -10.39 -5.01 -8.23
N VAL A 169 -9.65 -4.59 -7.20
CA VAL A 169 -10.01 -4.87 -5.79
C VAL A 169 -11.27 -4.11 -5.38
N LEU A 170 -11.40 -2.84 -5.75
CA LEU A 170 -12.60 -2.04 -5.48
C LEU A 170 -13.87 -2.69 -6.07
N ALA A 171 -13.79 -3.24 -7.28
CA ALA A 171 -14.91 -3.95 -7.90
C ALA A 171 -15.32 -5.24 -7.14
N GLN A 172 -14.39 -5.85 -6.42
CA GLN A 172 -14.60 -7.09 -5.65
C GLN A 172 -15.02 -6.84 -4.19
N THR A 173 -15.00 -5.59 -3.75
CA THR A 173 -15.33 -5.18 -2.35
C THR A 173 -16.60 -4.33 -2.26
N LYS A 174 -17.37 -4.25 -3.36
CA LYS A 174 -18.69 -3.60 -3.41
C LYS A 174 -19.74 -4.40 -2.67
#